data_df8777dd8b949ef71c5219b9b3e1a57d
#
_entry.id   df8777dd8b949ef71c5219b9b3e1a57d
#
_cell.length_a   1.000
_cell.length_b   1.000
_cell.length_c   1.000
_cell.angle_alpha   90.00
_cell.angle_beta   90.00
_cell.angle_gamma   90.00
#
_symmetry.space_group_name_H-M   'P 1'
#
loop_
_entity.id
_entity.type
_entity.pdbx_description
1 polymer ?
#
loop_
_entity_poly.entity_id
_entity_poly.type
_entity_poly.pdbx_seq_one_letter_code
_entity_poly.pdbx_strand_id
1 'polypeptide(L)'
;MFFVAVTAPSIGIQAADLVTPPMTHEAPAAGKRVWQQAPEYRGTNVYHSLYLPRNWIPGKKYPVLVEYTGNEFLPGRGSGEVKDANLGYGISGGNQFIWIVMPYIAVDKERNTVKWWGDREATIQYCKQNIGHICNEFGGDLDNLLICGFSRGAIATSYIGLADDEIARLWKAVITHDHFDGVKQWPYPDSDRQSALHRLSRLQGRPVLVCGQRATAVRKEFLAEYLKLADFTFLDVPVHSIFTIPEGPYLHSHTDLWMHRPSSYRDHVRKWVQKVIQDIPEGQTTISRD
;
A
#
# COMPACT_ATOMS: atom_id res chain seq x y z
N MET A 1 29.57 25.76 47.60
CA MET A 1 28.66 26.43 46.62
C MET A 1 28.28 25.37 45.58
N PHE A 2 27.12 24.72 45.74
CA PHE A 2 26.66 23.65 44.84
C PHE A 2 25.80 24.28 43.77
N PHE A 3 26.20 24.14 42.51
CA PHE A 3 25.36 24.45 41.35
C PHE A 3 24.41 23.29 41.06
N VAL A 4 23.12 23.55 41.27
CA VAL A 4 22.06 22.66 40.82
C VAL A 4 21.77 23.01 39.37
N ALA A 5 22.14 22.12 38.43
CA ALA A 5 21.76 22.24 37.04
C ALA A 5 20.27 21.89 36.89
N VAL A 6 19.44 22.89 36.65
CA VAL A 6 18.03 22.70 36.29
C VAL A 6 17.99 22.33 34.82
N THR A 7 17.75 21.04 34.52
CA THR A 7 17.46 20.58 33.17
C THR A 7 16.03 20.98 32.82
N ALA A 8 15.86 21.90 31.88
CA ALA A 8 14.56 22.22 31.32
C ALA A 8 13.98 20.97 30.59
N PRO A 9 12.69 20.64 30.76
CA PRO A 9 12.06 19.57 30.01
C PRO A 9 12.08 19.94 28.52
N SER A 10 12.66 19.09 27.70
CA SER A 10 12.54 19.17 26.24
C SER A 10 11.06 18.95 25.90
N ILE A 11 10.35 20.01 25.53
CA ILE A 11 9.02 19.91 24.92
C ILE A 11 9.26 19.23 23.56
N GLY A 12 9.08 17.94 23.50
CA GLY A 12 9.08 17.21 22.25
C GLY A 12 7.96 17.76 21.38
N ILE A 13 8.30 18.40 20.27
CA ILE A 13 7.31 18.81 19.26
C ILE A 13 6.70 17.52 18.75
N GLN A 14 5.46 17.24 19.15
CA GLN A 14 4.72 16.09 18.61
C GLN A 14 4.49 16.36 17.12
N ALA A 15 4.97 15.44 16.28
CA ALA A 15 4.78 15.57 14.83
C ALA A 15 3.28 15.66 14.51
N ALA A 16 2.91 16.62 13.65
CA ALA A 16 1.52 16.81 13.25
C ALA A 16 0.96 15.61 12.49
N ASP A 17 -0.35 15.43 12.54
CA ASP A 17 -1.05 14.47 11.70
C ASP A 17 -0.82 14.80 10.22
N LEU A 18 -0.70 13.74 9.41
CA LEU A 18 -0.63 13.90 7.97
C LEU A 18 -2.03 14.14 7.40
N VAL A 19 -2.09 14.94 6.35
CA VAL A 19 -3.30 15.11 5.55
C VAL A 19 -2.96 14.70 4.12
N THR A 20 -3.68 13.69 3.60
CA THR A 20 -3.54 13.27 2.20
C THR A 20 -3.94 14.44 1.28
N PRO A 21 -3.10 14.83 0.32
CA PRO A 21 -3.46 15.88 -0.64
C PRO A 21 -4.72 15.49 -1.42
N PRO A 22 -5.63 16.44 -1.69
CA PRO A 22 -6.74 16.21 -2.59
C PRO A 22 -6.22 15.86 -3.99
N MET A 23 -6.95 15.00 -4.69
CA MET A 23 -6.65 14.70 -6.09
C MET A 23 -7.15 15.82 -6.99
N THR A 24 -6.31 16.30 -7.90
CA THR A 24 -6.61 17.38 -8.83
C THR A 24 -6.43 16.92 -10.28
N HIS A 25 -6.88 17.75 -11.26
CA HIS A 25 -6.65 17.54 -12.69
C HIS A 25 -5.46 18.36 -13.22
N GLU A 26 -4.61 18.85 -12.34
CA GLU A 26 -3.41 19.57 -12.72
C GLU A 26 -2.34 18.65 -13.32
N ALA A 27 -1.32 19.23 -13.91
CA ALA A 27 -0.16 18.47 -14.36
C ALA A 27 0.61 17.86 -13.16
N PRO A 28 1.18 16.65 -13.32
CA PRO A 28 2.02 16.04 -12.30
C PRO A 28 3.18 16.95 -11.92
N ALA A 29 3.37 17.16 -10.60
CA ALA A 29 4.47 17.95 -10.05
C ALA A 29 4.77 17.52 -8.61
N ALA A 30 5.94 17.91 -8.09
CA ALA A 30 6.36 17.61 -6.73
C ALA A 30 5.30 18.03 -5.69
N GLY A 31 4.92 17.11 -4.80
CA GLY A 31 3.91 17.32 -3.77
C GLY A 31 2.46 17.31 -4.25
N LYS A 32 2.20 17.10 -5.53
CA LYS A 32 0.85 17.06 -6.09
C LYS A 32 0.35 15.62 -6.25
N ARG A 33 -0.93 15.44 -5.95
CA ARG A 33 -1.69 14.23 -6.25
C ARG A 33 -2.66 14.52 -7.38
N VAL A 34 -2.52 13.80 -8.48
CA VAL A 34 -3.25 14.12 -9.71
C VAL A 34 -4.02 12.91 -10.25
N TRP A 35 -5.12 13.21 -10.90
CA TRP A 35 -5.87 12.28 -11.72
C TRP A 35 -5.07 11.95 -12.98
N GLN A 36 -4.99 10.66 -13.31
CA GLN A 36 -4.33 10.19 -14.53
C GLN A 36 -5.19 9.12 -15.20
N GLN A 37 -5.15 9.09 -16.50
CA GLN A 37 -5.86 8.13 -17.31
C GLN A 37 -4.90 7.41 -18.25
N ALA A 38 -4.98 6.09 -18.27
CA ALA A 38 -4.22 5.30 -19.22
C ALA A 38 -4.71 5.54 -20.64
N PRO A 39 -3.81 5.54 -21.67
CA PRO A 39 -4.17 5.82 -23.05
C PRO A 39 -5.31 4.95 -23.59
N GLU A 40 -5.35 3.67 -23.24
CA GLU A 40 -6.35 2.69 -23.67
C GLU A 40 -7.74 2.92 -23.07
N TYR A 41 -7.83 3.74 -22.02
CA TYR A 41 -9.10 4.10 -21.36
C TYR A 41 -9.53 5.55 -21.61
N ARG A 42 -8.92 6.22 -22.60
CA ARG A 42 -9.33 7.59 -22.98
C ARG A 42 -10.81 7.62 -23.37
N GLY A 43 -11.52 8.62 -22.85
CA GLY A 43 -12.95 8.79 -23.10
C GLY A 43 -13.86 8.01 -22.14
N THR A 44 -13.29 7.24 -21.22
CA THR A 44 -14.03 6.56 -20.13
C THR A 44 -13.85 7.29 -18.80
N ASN A 45 -14.42 6.75 -17.72
CA ASN A 45 -14.18 7.19 -16.33
C ASN A 45 -13.22 6.24 -15.58
N VAL A 46 -12.42 5.46 -16.28
CA VAL A 46 -11.34 4.66 -15.68
C VAL A 46 -10.13 5.55 -15.48
N TYR A 47 -9.63 5.60 -14.24
CA TYR A 47 -8.49 6.43 -13.87
C TYR A 47 -7.72 5.85 -12.69
N HIS A 48 -6.48 6.26 -12.56
CA HIS A 48 -5.64 6.05 -11.38
C HIS A 48 -5.22 7.40 -10.78
N SER A 49 -4.74 7.37 -9.54
CA SER A 49 -4.15 8.54 -8.89
C SER A 49 -2.64 8.40 -8.91
N LEU A 50 -1.94 9.48 -9.28
CA LEU A 50 -0.49 9.60 -9.20
C LEU A 50 -0.13 10.71 -8.21
N TYR A 51 0.74 10.39 -7.26
CA TYR A 51 1.37 11.37 -6.37
C TYR A 51 2.88 11.35 -6.56
N LEU A 52 3.46 12.50 -6.86
CA LEU A 52 4.89 12.69 -6.89
C LEU A 52 5.36 13.26 -5.54
N PRO A 53 6.42 12.67 -4.90
CA PRO A 53 6.83 13.11 -3.58
C PRO A 53 7.26 14.57 -3.55
N ARG A 54 7.20 15.23 -2.38
CA ARG A 54 7.55 16.66 -2.26
C ARG A 54 8.97 16.98 -2.71
N ASN A 55 9.87 16.00 -2.62
CA ASN A 55 11.25 16.11 -3.07
C ASN A 55 11.49 15.53 -4.46
N TRP A 56 10.42 15.38 -5.27
CA TRP A 56 10.53 14.87 -6.64
C TRP A 56 11.29 15.85 -7.54
N ILE A 57 12.23 15.30 -8.32
CA ILE A 57 13.03 16.02 -9.30
C ILE A 57 13.05 15.18 -10.58
N PRO A 58 12.78 15.75 -11.77
CA PRO A 58 12.87 15.05 -13.04
C PRO A 58 14.23 14.33 -13.19
N GLY A 59 14.18 13.10 -13.71
CA GLY A 59 15.38 12.29 -13.98
C GLY A 59 15.96 11.54 -12.76
N LYS A 60 15.49 11.82 -11.54
CA LYS A 60 15.85 11.05 -10.35
C LYS A 60 14.97 9.82 -10.19
N LYS A 61 15.53 8.71 -9.69
CA LYS A 61 14.79 7.48 -9.38
C LYS A 61 14.18 7.53 -7.98
N TYR A 62 12.96 7.01 -7.87
CA TYR A 62 12.18 6.93 -6.62
C TYR A 62 11.55 5.55 -6.47
N PRO A 63 11.60 4.92 -5.30
CA PRO A 63 10.81 3.74 -5.03
C PRO A 63 9.32 4.06 -5.18
N VAL A 64 8.53 3.05 -5.52
CA VAL A 64 7.11 3.22 -5.84
C VAL A 64 6.24 2.42 -4.88
N LEU A 65 5.21 3.06 -4.35
CA LEU A 65 4.11 2.43 -3.63
C LEU A 65 2.91 2.33 -4.57
N VAL A 66 2.46 1.11 -4.83
CA VAL A 66 1.26 0.83 -5.61
C VAL A 66 0.17 0.37 -4.64
N GLU A 67 -0.90 1.15 -4.53
CA GLU A 67 -1.99 0.91 -3.60
C GLU A 67 -3.26 0.47 -4.32
N TYR A 68 -3.96 -0.50 -3.72
CA TYR A 68 -5.33 -0.85 -4.01
C TYR A 68 -6.25 -0.49 -2.85
N THR A 69 -7.41 0.12 -3.15
CA THR A 69 -8.37 0.63 -2.15
C THR A 69 -9.20 -0.46 -1.49
N GLY A 70 -9.79 -0.14 -0.34
CA GLY A 70 -10.85 -0.92 0.29
C GLY A 70 -12.14 -0.96 -0.53
N ASN A 71 -13.14 -1.72 -0.06
CA ASN A 71 -14.50 -1.67 -0.62
C ASN A 71 -15.20 -0.37 -0.22
N GLU A 72 -16.12 0.09 -1.08
CA GLU A 72 -17.23 0.88 -0.59
C GLU A 72 -17.93 0.13 0.55
N PHE A 73 -18.10 0.82 1.65
CA PHE A 73 -18.74 0.30 2.84
C PHE A 73 -19.86 1.26 3.25
N LEU A 74 -20.42 1.15 4.44
CA LEU A 74 -21.50 2.03 4.91
C LEU A 74 -21.21 3.52 4.64
N PRO A 75 -22.23 4.35 4.36
CA PRO A 75 -22.06 5.77 4.09
C PRO A 75 -21.12 6.46 5.09
N GLY A 76 -20.10 7.16 4.59
CA GLY A 76 -19.10 7.85 5.39
C GLY A 76 -18.00 6.98 6.00
N ARG A 77 -17.93 5.67 5.70
CA ARG A 77 -16.93 4.75 6.27
C ARG A 77 -15.90 4.18 5.28
N GLY A 78 -16.08 4.42 4.01
CA GLY A 78 -15.19 4.01 2.93
C GLY A 78 -15.89 4.14 1.61
N SER A 79 -15.35 4.90 0.70
CA SER A 79 -15.94 5.14 -0.62
C SER A 79 -15.58 4.07 -1.64
N GLY A 80 -14.49 3.34 -1.40
CA GLY A 80 -13.89 2.45 -2.40
C GLY A 80 -13.20 3.16 -3.56
N GLU A 81 -13.24 4.49 -3.57
CA GLU A 81 -12.72 5.34 -4.63
C GLU A 81 -11.21 5.51 -4.57
N VAL A 82 -10.58 5.53 -5.73
CA VAL A 82 -9.14 5.83 -5.89
C VAL A 82 -8.76 7.16 -5.24
N LYS A 83 -9.62 8.18 -5.38
CA LYS A 83 -9.37 9.53 -4.82
C LYS A 83 -9.33 9.58 -3.30
N ASP A 84 -9.92 8.61 -2.62
CA ASP A 84 -10.03 8.59 -1.16
C ASP A 84 -9.03 7.63 -0.49
N ALA A 85 -8.11 7.03 -1.26
CA ALA A 85 -7.02 6.21 -0.75
C ALA A 85 -6.06 7.02 0.13
N ASN A 86 -5.51 6.39 1.18
CA ASN A 86 -4.70 7.06 2.19
C ASN A 86 -3.47 6.28 2.62
N LEU A 87 -3.47 4.95 2.49
CA LEU A 87 -2.46 4.06 3.08
C LEU A 87 -1.04 4.39 2.58
N GLY A 88 -0.85 4.46 1.25
CA GLY A 88 0.46 4.73 0.67
C GLY A 88 0.99 6.12 1.02
N TYR A 89 0.12 7.13 1.15
CA TYR A 89 0.53 8.45 1.65
C TYR A 89 0.97 8.39 3.11
N GLY A 90 0.23 7.67 3.94
CA GLY A 90 0.59 7.43 5.34
C GLY A 90 1.94 6.71 5.48
N ILE A 91 2.20 5.68 4.66
CA ILE A 91 3.47 4.94 4.62
C ILE A 91 4.63 5.87 4.22
N SER A 92 4.50 6.60 3.11
CA SER A 92 5.56 7.46 2.57
C SER A 92 5.79 8.75 3.35
N GLY A 93 4.77 9.22 4.07
CA GLY A 93 4.76 10.57 4.68
C GLY A 93 4.79 11.70 3.64
N GLY A 94 4.47 11.40 2.38
CA GLY A 94 4.49 12.33 1.27
C GLY A 94 5.89 12.67 0.75
N ASN A 95 6.91 11.87 1.10
CA ASN A 95 8.29 12.06 0.67
C ASN A 95 8.89 10.76 0.13
N GLN A 96 9.91 10.86 -0.69
CA GLN A 96 10.76 9.76 -1.19
C GLN A 96 10.08 8.72 -2.09
N PHE A 97 8.77 8.55 -2.06
CA PHE A 97 8.05 7.54 -2.85
C PHE A 97 7.13 8.20 -3.88
N ILE A 98 7.13 7.70 -5.09
CA ILE A 98 6.00 7.85 -5.99
C ILE A 98 4.88 6.96 -5.45
N TRP A 99 3.67 7.50 -5.32
CA TRP A 99 2.51 6.76 -4.87
C TRP A 99 1.44 6.73 -5.95
N ILE A 100 1.06 5.51 -6.32
CA ILE A 100 0.07 5.25 -7.36
C ILE A 100 -1.09 4.49 -6.71
N VAL A 101 -2.31 4.96 -6.92
CA VAL A 101 -3.51 4.20 -6.52
C VAL A 101 -4.15 3.64 -7.77
N MET A 102 -4.06 2.32 -7.94
CA MET A 102 -4.59 1.63 -9.11
C MET A 102 -6.11 1.44 -9.00
N PRO A 103 -6.84 1.52 -10.12
CA PRO A 103 -8.26 1.24 -10.15
C PRO A 103 -8.55 -0.27 -10.10
N TYR A 104 -9.77 -0.62 -9.73
CA TYR A 104 -10.41 -1.84 -10.16
C TYR A 104 -11.32 -1.50 -11.34
N ILE A 105 -11.15 -2.19 -12.45
CA ILE A 105 -11.90 -1.90 -13.68
C ILE A 105 -13.30 -2.51 -13.59
N ALA A 106 -14.34 -1.73 -13.79
CA ALA A 106 -15.71 -2.26 -13.84
C ALA A 106 -15.89 -3.20 -15.03
N VAL A 107 -16.89 -4.10 -14.96
CA VAL A 107 -17.16 -5.09 -16.02
C VAL A 107 -17.46 -4.43 -17.37
N ASP A 108 -18.09 -3.26 -17.36
CA ASP A 108 -18.35 -2.44 -18.56
C ASP A 108 -17.09 -1.77 -19.13
N LYS A 109 -15.97 -1.75 -18.39
CA LYS A 109 -14.71 -1.09 -18.71
C LYS A 109 -14.80 0.43 -18.90
N GLU A 110 -15.91 1.04 -18.49
CA GLU A 110 -16.18 2.47 -18.62
C GLU A 110 -15.85 3.29 -17.37
N ARG A 111 -15.58 2.63 -16.24
CA ARG A 111 -15.35 3.28 -14.94
C ARG A 111 -14.60 2.39 -13.96
N ASN A 112 -14.12 3.00 -12.88
CA ASN A 112 -13.63 2.27 -11.71
C ASN A 112 -14.81 1.62 -10.98
N THR A 113 -14.61 0.40 -10.44
CA THR A 113 -15.55 -0.19 -9.48
C THR A 113 -15.10 0.07 -8.05
N VAL A 114 -16.05 0.46 -7.21
CA VAL A 114 -15.81 0.78 -5.80
C VAL A 114 -16.04 -0.42 -4.87
N LYS A 115 -16.54 -1.52 -5.43
CA LYS A 115 -16.89 -2.73 -4.66
C LYS A 115 -16.44 -3.99 -5.38
N TRP A 116 -15.68 -4.85 -4.66
CA TRP A 116 -15.05 -6.05 -5.20
C TRP A 116 -14.17 -5.76 -6.43
N TRP A 117 -14.17 -6.65 -7.44
CA TRP A 117 -13.10 -6.72 -8.44
C TRP A 117 -13.48 -6.17 -9.80
N GLY A 118 -14.79 -6.11 -10.12
CA GLY A 118 -15.23 -5.83 -11.48
C GLY A 118 -14.67 -6.86 -12.49
N ASP A 119 -14.04 -6.39 -13.55
CA ASP A 119 -13.25 -7.20 -14.48
C ASP A 119 -11.82 -7.38 -13.92
N ARG A 120 -11.58 -8.54 -13.30
CA ARG A 120 -10.29 -8.87 -12.67
C ARG A 120 -9.14 -8.85 -13.67
N GLU A 121 -9.36 -9.44 -14.84
CA GLU A 121 -8.31 -9.52 -15.87
C GLU A 121 -7.96 -8.13 -16.40
N ALA A 122 -8.95 -7.30 -16.72
CA ALA A 122 -8.71 -5.92 -17.11
C ALA A 122 -7.96 -5.14 -16.02
N THR A 123 -8.26 -5.37 -14.75
CA THR A 123 -7.55 -4.77 -13.61
C THR A 123 -6.08 -5.18 -13.55
N ILE A 124 -5.79 -6.46 -13.77
CA ILE A 124 -4.41 -7.00 -13.81
C ILE A 124 -3.65 -6.39 -14.98
N GLN A 125 -4.24 -6.39 -16.18
CA GLN A 125 -3.62 -5.82 -17.39
C GLN A 125 -3.37 -4.33 -17.25
N TYR A 126 -4.31 -3.58 -16.68
CA TYR A 126 -4.12 -2.15 -16.39
C TYR A 126 -2.86 -1.91 -15.54
N CYS A 127 -2.69 -2.69 -14.48
CA CYS A 127 -1.52 -2.56 -13.61
C CYS A 127 -0.22 -2.86 -14.36
N LYS A 128 -0.15 -4.00 -15.06
CA LYS A 128 1.04 -4.41 -15.83
C LYS A 128 1.48 -3.37 -16.86
N GLN A 129 0.53 -2.83 -17.62
CA GLN A 129 0.81 -1.89 -18.71
C GLN A 129 1.22 -0.52 -18.18
N ASN A 130 0.56 -0.04 -17.13
CA ASN A 130 0.74 1.34 -16.69
C ASN A 130 1.87 1.55 -15.69
N ILE A 131 2.27 0.55 -14.89
CA ILE A 131 3.42 0.70 -13.98
C ILE A 131 4.70 1.06 -14.73
N GLY A 132 5.02 0.32 -15.78
CA GLY A 132 6.21 0.58 -16.59
C GLY A 132 6.20 1.97 -17.23
N HIS A 133 5.06 2.39 -17.75
CA HIS A 133 4.88 3.72 -18.33
C HIS A 133 5.08 4.84 -17.30
N ILE A 134 4.40 4.75 -16.16
CA ILE A 134 4.51 5.73 -15.07
C ILE A 134 5.95 5.80 -14.52
N CYS A 135 6.61 4.65 -14.33
CA CYS A 135 8.00 4.61 -13.86
C CYS A 135 8.96 5.27 -14.86
N ASN A 136 8.78 5.04 -16.14
CA ASN A 136 9.61 5.64 -17.17
C ASN A 136 9.40 7.16 -17.27
N GLU A 137 8.16 7.63 -17.17
CA GLU A 137 7.83 9.04 -17.29
C GLU A 137 8.26 9.85 -16.04
N PHE A 138 8.02 9.32 -14.85
CA PHE A 138 8.21 10.05 -13.59
C PHE A 138 9.41 9.60 -12.76
N GLY A 139 10.23 8.69 -13.28
CA GLY A 139 11.42 8.23 -12.58
C GLY A 139 11.13 7.19 -11.49
N GLY A 140 10.10 6.36 -11.65
CA GLY A 140 9.90 5.22 -10.76
C GLY A 140 11.03 4.20 -10.89
N ASP A 141 11.44 3.63 -9.77
CA ASP A 141 12.44 2.58 -9.70
C ASP A 141 11.76 1.21 -9.75
N LEU A 142 11.89 0.53 -10.89
CA LEU A 142 11.29 -0.79 -11.13
C LEU A 142 11.84 -1.89 -10.22
N ASP A 143 13.03 -1.71 -9.66
CA ASP A 143 13.61 -2.64 -8.70
C ASP A 143 13.08 -2.42 -7.26
N ASN A 144 12.35 -1.33 -7.04
CA ASN A 144 11.80 -0.93 -5.76
C ASN A 144 10.29 -0.64 -5.82
N LEU A 145 9.53 -1.56 -6.44
CA LEU A 145 8.06 -1.53 -6.45
C LEU A 145 7.49 -2.28 -5.24
N LEU A 146 6.70 -1.61 -4.43
CA LEU A 146 5.99 -2.21 -3.31
C LEU A 146 4.48 -2.12 -3.55
N ILE A 147 3.77 -3.24 -3.37
CA ILE A 147 2.31 -3.26 -3.43
C ILE A 147 1.74 -3.18 -2.02
N CYS A 148 0.73 -2.34 -1.81
CA CYS A 148 0.04 -2.22 -0.54
C CYS A 148 -1.48 -2.13 -0.71
N GLY A 149 -2.21 -2.40 0.35
CA GLY A 149 -3.65 -2.23 0.33
C GLY A 149 -4.30 -2.39 1.69
N PHE A 150 -5.42 -1.69 1.84
CA PHE A 150 -6.28 -1.71 3.02
C PHE A 150 -7.57 -2.48 2.72
N SER A 151 -8.03 -3.31 3.67
CA SER A 151 -9.31 -4.04 3.55
C SER A 151 -9.35 -4.91 2.28
N ARG A 152 -10.30 -4.67 1.34
CA ARG A 152 -10.28 -5.31 0.02
C ARG A 152 -8.93 -5.16 -0.67
N GLY A 153 -8.31 -3.99 -0.55
CA GLY A 153 -6.99 -3.72 -1.11
C GLY A 153 -5.92 -4.65 -0.55
N ALA A 154 -6.00 -5.02 0.73
CA ALA A 154 -5.10 -6.02 1.31
C ALA A 154 -5.27 -7.41 0.67
N ILE A 155 -6.50 -7.80 0.35
CA ILE A 155 -6.77 -9.02 -0.43
C ILE A 155 -6.23 -8.86 -1.85
N ALA A 156 -6.39 -7.68 -2.47
CA ALA A 156 -5.93 -7.39 -3.82
C ALA A 156 -4.41 -7.52 -3.99
N THR A 157 -3.61 -7.29 -2.93
CA THR A 157 -2.17 -7.50 -3.00
C THR A 157 -1.80 -8.91 -3.43
N SER A 158 -2.64 -9.90 -3.08
CA SER A 158 -2.52 -11.28 -3.54
C SER A 158 -3.43 -11.57 -4.74
N TYR A 159 -4.73 -11.28 -4.64
CA TYR A 159 -5.72 -11.65 -5.64
C TYR A 159 -5.48 -11.02 -7.02
N ILE A 160 -4.97 -9.81 -7.05
CA ILE A 160 -4.54 -9.07 -8.25
C ILE A 160 -3.02 -9.12 -8.39
N GLY A 161 -2.28 -8.71 -7.34
CA GLY A 161 -0.83 -8.54 -7.41
C GLY A 161 -0.03 -9.84 -7.54
N LEU A 162 -0.60 -11.00 -7.19
CA LEU A 162 0.01 -12.31 -7.35
C LEU A 162 -0.82 -13.22 -8.27
N ALA A 163 -1.63 -12.64 -9.16
CA ALA A 163 -2.54 -13.38 -10.02
C ALA A 163 -1.80 -14.35 -10.96
N ASP A 164 -0.70 -13.92 -11.51
CA ASP A 164 0.20 -14.72 -12.36
C ASP A 164 1.67 -14.37 -12.08
N ASP A 165 2.59 -15.08 -12.74
CA ASP A 165 4.03 -14.93 -12.52
C ASP A 165 4.57 -13.59 -13.05
N GLU A 166 3.93 -12.99 -14.05
CA GLU A 166 4.37 -11.74 -14.63
C GLU A 166 4.12 -10.58 -13.68
N ILE A 167 2.87 -10.40 -13.21
CA ILE A 167 2.55 -9.33 -12.25
C ILE A 167 3.23 -9.59 -10.90
N ALA A 168 3.34 -10.85 -10.48
CA ALA A 168 3.99 -11.19 -9.22
C ALA A 168 5.46 -10.77 -9.17
N ARG A 169 6.18 -10.85 -10.30
CA ARG A 169 7.60 -10.45 -10.38
C ARG A 169 7.83 -8.95 -10.25
N LEU A 170 6.81 -8.13 -10.41
CA LEU A 170 6.94 -6.67 -10.25
C LEU A 170 7.28 -6.26 -8.82
N TRP A 171 6.81 -7.01 -7.83
CA TRP A 171 6.82 -6.55 -6.44
C TRP A 171 8.09 -6.97 -5.71
N LYS A 172 8.82 -6.00 -5.16
CA LYS A 172 9.90 -6.23 -4.20
C LYS A 172 9.35 -6.66 -2.84
N ALA A 173 8.24 -6.08 -2.43
CA ALA A 173 7.57 -6.40 -1.16
C ALA A 173 6.07 -6.16 -1.20
N VAL A 174 5.37 -6.74 -0.23
CA VAL A 174 3.91 -6.68 -0.10
C VAL A 174 3.53 -6.16 1.29
N ILE A 175 2.54 -5.25 1.36
CA ILE A 175 2.00 -4.73 2.62
C ILE A 175 0.48 -4.95 2.62
N THR A 176 0.00 -5.78 3.56
CA THR A 176 -1.43 -6.05 3.72
C THR A 176 -1.93 -5.43 5.02
N HIS A 177 -3.05 -4.70 4.97
CA HIS A 177 -3.62 -4.03 6.13
C HIS A 177 -5.04 -4.50 6.42
N ASP A 178 -5.26 -5.04 7.62
CA ASP A 178 -6.52 -5.52 8.22
C ASP A 178 -7.17 -6.75 7.58
N HIS A 179 -6.89 -7.09 6.35
CA HIS A 179 -7.31 -8.35 5.73
C HIS A 179 -6.11 -9.10 5.16
N PHE A 180 -6.32 -10.39 4.92
CA PHE A 180 -5.37 -11.25 4.25
C PHE A 180 -6.13 -12.23 3.35
N ASP A 181 -5.64 -12.42 2.11
CA ASP A 181 -6.28 -13.28 1.13
C ASP A 181 -6.36 -14.74 1.61
N GLY A 182 -7.52 -15.38 1.45
CA GLY A 182 -7.77 -16.77 1.84
C GLY A 182 -8.08 -17.01 3.32
N VAL A 183 -7.96 -16.00 4.20
CA VAL A 183 -8.36 -16.12 5.61
C VAL A 183 -9.88 -16.32 5.74
N LYS A 184 -10.62 -15.63 4.89
CA LYS A 184 -12.08 -15.76 4.78
C LYS A 184 -12.45 -16.00 3.33
N GLN A 185 -13.35 -16.95 3.11
CA GLN A 185 -13.96 -17.14 1.79
C GLN A 185 -15.02 -16.06 1.54
N TRP A 186 -14.91 -15.40 0.40
CA TRP A 186 -15.78 -14.31 -0.03
C TRP A 186 -16.59 -14.73 -1.26
N PRO A 187 -17.67 -14.00 -1.62
CA PRO A 187 -18.54 -14.39 -2.74
C PRO A 187 -17.95 -14.02 -4.11
N TYR A 188 -16.69 -14.43 -4.39
CA TYR A 188 -16.06 -14.30 -5.69
C TYR A 188 -15.20 -15.55 -6.00
N PRO A 189 -14.94 -15.87 -7.27
CA PRO A 189 -14.14 -17.03 -7.66
C PRO A 189 -12.75 -17.02 -7.01
N ASP A 190 -12.23 -18.22 -6.70
CA ASP A 190 -10.88 -18.43 -6.15
C ASP A 190 -10.59 -17.67 -4.84
N SER A 191 -11.63 -17.36 -4.07
CA SER A 191 -11.51 -16.69 -2.75
C SER A 191 -11.19 -17.69 -1.62
N ASP A 192 -11.13 -18.98 -1.92
CA ASP A 192 -10.85 -20.03 -0.97
C ASP A 192 -9.39 -20.06 -0.55
N ARG A 193 -9.13 -20.79 0.56
CA ARG A 193 -7.80 -20.92 1.16
C ARG A 193 -6.77 -21.51 0.18
N GLN A 194 -7.13 -22.56 -0.57
CA GLN A 194 -6.20 -23.26 -1.46
C GLN A 194 -5.75 -22.34 -2.61
N SER A 195 -6.70 -21.67 -3.24
CA SER A 195 -6.43 -20.69 -4.29
C SER A 195 -5.55 -19.54 -3.81
N ALA A 196 -5.79 -19.04 -2.60
CA ALA A 196 -4.94 -17.99 -2.00
C ALA A 196 -3.51 -18.50 -1.73
N LEU A 197 -3.35 -19.70 -1.17
CA LEU A 197 -2.03 -20.29 -0.94
C LEU A 197 -1.27 -20.54 -2.24
N HIS A 198 -1.97 -20.92 -3.32
CA HIS A 198 -1.36 -21.02 -4.64
C HIS A 198 -0.84 -19.67 -5.14
N ARG A 199 -1.58 -18.55 -4.95
CA ARG A 199 -1.09 -17.21 -5.27
C ARG A 199 0.11 -16.83 -4.41
N LEU A 200 0.04 -17.07 -3.10
CA LEU A 200 1.11 -16.76 -2.15
C LEU A 200 2.42 -17.52 -2.43
N SER A 201 2.38 -18.69 -3.08
CA SER A 201 3.60 -19.40 -3.49
C SER A 201 4.49 -18.57 -4.44
N ARG A 202 3.91 -17.61 -5.16
CA ARG A 202 4.63 -16.68 -6.02
C ARG A 202 5.42 -15.60 -5.27
N LEU A 203 5.29 -15.51 -3.96
CA LEU A 203 6.10 -14.61 -3.14
C LEU A 203 7.58 -15.00 -3.13
N GLN A 204 7.89 -16.29 -3.19
CA GLN A 204 9.26 -16.79 -3.33
C GLN A 204 10.24 -16.18 -2.32
N GLY A 205 9.85 -16.11 -1.04
CA GLY A 205 10.67 -15.58 0.04
C GLY A 205 10.68 -14.06 0.21
N ARG A 206 10.00 -13.30 -0.66
CA ARG A 206 9.99 -11.83 -0.59
C ARG A 206 9.37 -11.29 0.69
N PRO A 207 9.78 -10.08 1.14
CA PRO A 207 9.26 -9.46 2.35
C PRO A 207 7.75 -9.19 2.28
N VAL A 208 7.02 -9.57 3.33
CA VAL A 208 5.59 -9.30 3.49
C VAL A 208 5.31 -8.72 4.87
N LEU A 209 4.76 -7.52 4.91
CA LEU A 209 4.24 -6.93 6.14
C LEU A 209 2.73 -7.19 6.23
N VAL A 210 2.32 -7.92 7.24
CA VAL A 210 0.93 -8.10 7.64
C VAL A 210 0.67 -7.20 8.84
N CYS A 211 -0.14 -6.15 8.68
CA CYS A 211 -0.42 -5.21 9.75
C CYS A 211 -1.92 -4.93 9.92
N GLY A 212 -2.29 -4.37 11.06
CA GLY A 212 -3.66 -4.09 11.44
C GLY A 212 -4.07 -4.79 12.73
N GLN A 213 -5.36 -4.92 13.00
CA GLN A 213 -5.85 -5.37 14.31
C GLN A 213 -5.63 -6.87 14.58
N ARG A 214 -5.42 -7.69 13.56
CA ARG A 214 -5.39 -9.16 13.66
C ARG A 214 -4.20 -9.81 12.95
N ALA A 215 -3.08 -9.12 12.83
CA ALA A 215 -1.91 -9.64 12.14
C ALA A 215 -1.37 -10.94 12.79
N THR A 216 -1.29 -10.97 14.12
CA THR A 216 -0.89 -12.18 14.86
C THR A 216 -1.90 -13.33 14.69
N ALA A 217 -3.20 -13.06 14.58
CA ALA A 217 -4.19 -14.08 14.30
C ALA A 217 -4.01 -14.68 12.90
N VAL A 218 -3.75 -13.86 11.88
CA VAL A 218 -3.41 -14.34 10.53
C VAL A 218 -2.21 -15.29 10.56
N ARG A 219 -1.16 -14.94 11.31
CA ARG A 219 0.00 -15.82 11.51
C ARG A 219 -0.38 -17.18 12.09
N LYS A 220 -1.16 -17.20 13.17
CA LYS A 220 -1.47 -18.41 13.92
C LYS A 220 -2.52 -19.29 13.24
N GLU A 221 -3.57 -18.67 12.69
CA GLU A 221 -4.76 -19.36 12.19
C GLU A 221 -4.64 -19.74 10.71
N PHE A 222 -3.88 -18.97 9.93
CA PHE A 222 -3.80 -19.16 8.48
C PHE A 222 -2.40 -19.54 7.99
N LEU A 223 -1.34 -18.84 8.42
CA LEU A 223 0.01 -18.98 7.88
C LEU A 223 0.93 -19.90 8.69
N ALA A 224 0.47 -20.51 9.79
CA ALA A 224 1.34 -21.29 10.68
C ALA A 224 2.25 -22.30 9.98
N GLU A 225 1.71 -23.01 8.98
CA GLU A 225 2.42 -24.03 8.20
C GLU A 225 3.09 -23.49 6.93
N TYR A 226 2.86 -22.20 6.63
CA TYR A 226 3.25 -21.55 5.37
C TYR A 226 4.23 -20.40 5.53
N LEU A 227 4.78 -20.22 6.73
CA LEU A 227 5.70 -19.10 7.04
C LEU A 227 6.95 -19.08 6.15
N LYS A 228 7.35 -20.22 5.59
CA LYS A 228 8.49 -20.32 4.67
C LYS A 228 8.23 -19.76 3.27
N LEU A 229 6.98 -19.44 2.91
CA LEU A 229 6.66 -18.88 1.58
C LEU A 229 7.18 -17.47 1.37
N ALA A 230 7.39 -16.71 2.45
CA ALA A 230 7.84 -15.33 2.40
C ALA A 230 8.56 -14.94 3.71
N ASP A 231 9.29 -13.82 3.69
CA ASP A 231 9.81 -13.17 4.91
C ASP A 231 8.68 -12.33 5.54
N PHE A 232 7.90 -12.98 6.41
CA PHE A 232 6.73 -12.38 7.03
C PHE A 232 7.08 -11.58 8.28
N THR A 233 6.67 -10.32 8.30
CA THR A 233 6.60 -9.47 9.50
C THR A 233 5.13 -9.26 9.89
N PHE A 234 4.81 -9.40 11.19
CA PHE A 234 3.44 -9.24 11.71
C PHE A 234 3.40 -8.10 12.72
N LEU A 235 2.45 -7.17 12.54
CA LEU A 235 2.29 -6.00 13.39
C LEU A 235 0.82 -5.80 13.76
N ASP A 236 0.46 -6.19 14.98
CA ASP A 236 -0.85 -5.86 15.55
C ASP A 236 -0.89 -4.38 15.95
N VAL A 237 -1.90 -3.66 15.47
CA VAL A 237 -2.07 -2.22 15.67
C VAL A 237 -3.28 -1.95 16.57
N PRO A 238 -3.09 -1.39 17.76
CA PRO A 238 -4.19 -1.04 18.67
C PRO A 238 -4.82 0.30 18.25
N VAL A 239 -5.60 0.30 17.19
CA VAL A 239 -6.19 1.51 16.57
C VAL A 239 -6.96 2.35 17.60
N HIS A 240 -7.68 1.69 18.53
CA HIS A 240 -8.40 2.38 19.62
C HIS A 240 -7.50 3.26 20.49
N SER A 241 -6.29 2.78 20.81
CA SER A 241 -5.33 3.55 21.62
C SER A 241 -4.75 4.74 20.83
N ILE A 242 -4.54 4.59 19.52
CA ILE A 242 -3.99 5.65 18.67
C ILE A 242 -4.99 6.79 18.49
N PHE A 243 -6.27 6.47 18.32
CA PHE A 243 -7.32 7.47 18.06
C PHE A 243 -8.07 7.90 19.33
N THR A 244 -7.86 7.26 20.47
CA THR A 244 -8.70 7.49 21.66
C THR A 244 -10.18 7.35 21.29
N ILE A 245 -10.51 6.26 20.59
CA ILE A 245 -11.87 6.02 20.09
C ILE A 245 -12.74 5.59 21.27
N PRO A 246 -13.86 6.28 21.58
CA PRO A 246 -14.80 5.82 22.61
C PRO A 246 -15.37 4.45 22.24
N GLU A 247 -15.58 3.60 23.22
CA GLU A 247 -16.31 2.35 23.00
C GLU A 247 -17.75 2.65 22.58
N GLY A 248 -18.15 2.10 21.43
CA GLY A 248 -19.52 2.28 20.93
C GLY A 248 -19.71 1.78 19.51
N PRO A 249 -20.98 1.54 19.10
CA PRO A 249 -21.28 0.92 17.80
C PRO A 249 -20.95 1.78 16.58
N TYR A 250 -20.60 3.04 16.76
CA TYR A 250 -20.46 4.02 15.67
C TYR A 250 -19.03 4.31 15.25
N LEU A 251 -18.03 3.89 16.02
CA LEU A 251 -16.61 4.12 15.68
C LEU A 251 -15.95 2.79 15.33
N HIS A 252 -15.58 2.67 14.08
CA HIS A 252 -14.98 1.46 13.55
C HIS A 252 -13.47 1.56 13.58
N SER A 253 -12.82 0.63 14.27
CA SER A 253 -11.34 0.54 14.29
C SER A 253 -10.74 0.01 12.99
N HIS A 254 -11.56 -0.40 12.04
CA HIS A 254 -11.16 -0.82 10.70
C HIS A 254 -10.88 0.42 9.83
N THR A 255 -9.67 0.94 9.94
CA THR A 255 -9.21 2.15 9.23
C THR A 255 -7.70 2.12 9.05
N ASP A 256 -7.21 2.69 7.95
CA ASP A 256 -5.79 2.91 7.66
C ASP A 256 -5.29 4.30 8.12
N LEU A 257 -6.18 5.17 8.57
CA LEU A 257 -5.85 6.55 8.98
C LEU A 257 -4.90 6.65 10.18
N TRP A 258 -4.69 5.58 10.94
CA TRP A 258 -3.67 5.57 11.98
C TRP A 258 -2.25 5.77 11.41
N MET A 259 -2.03 5.42 10.13
CA MET A 259 -0.77 5.72 9.44
C MET A 259 -0.50 7.22 9.28
N HIS A 260 -1.52 8.05 9.41
CA HIS A 260 -1.40 9.51 9.36
C HIS A 260 -1.02 10.11 10.71
N ARG A 261 -1.29 9.40 11.82
CA ARG A 261 -0.96 9.87 13.17
C ARG A 261 0.44 9.45 13.62
N PRO A 262 1.16 10.31 14.34
CA PRO A 262 2.41 9.95 15.01
C PRO A 262 2.18 8.78 15.97
N SER A 263 2.89 7.68 15.76
CA SER A 263 2.87 6.53 16.65
C SER A 263 4.07 5.63 16.40
N SER A 264 4.47 4.84 17.40
CA SER A 264 5.52 3.82 17.25
C SER A 264 5.16 2.77 16.18
N TYR A 265 3.88 2.51 15.96
CA TYR A 265 3.39 1.58 14.94
C TYR A 265 3.61 2.12 13.53
N ARG A 266 3.28 3.40 13.27
CA ARG A 266 3.59 4.07 12.01
C ARG A 266 5.10 4.08 11.75
N ASP A 267 5.89 4.40 12.76
CA ASP A 267 7.34 4.46 12.63
C ASP A 267 7.93 3.07 12.38
N HIS A 268 7.33 2.01 12.94
CA HIS A 268 7.72 0.63 12.65
C HIS A 268 7.48 0.29 11.17
N VAL A 269 6.30 0.58 10.64
CA VAL A 269 6.00 0.35 9.21
C VAL A 269 6.98 1.10 8.31
N ARG A 270 7.23 2.37 8.59
CA ARG A 270 8.17 3.19 7.80
C ARG A 270 9.61 2.66 7.86
N LYS A 271 10.07 2.25 9.04
CA LYS A 271 11.40 1.63 9.19
C LYS A 271 11.48 0.31 8.42
N TRP A 272 10.44 -0.51 8.48
CA TRP A 272 10.38 -1.76 7.71
C TRP A 272 10.48 -1.48 6.21
N VAL A 273 9.70 -0.54 5.69
CA VAL A 273 9.75 -0.14 4.27
C VAL A 273 11.12 0.39 3.88
N GLN A 274 11.75 1.23 4.71
CA GLN A 274 13.10 1.74 4.45
C GLN A 274 14.14 0.62 4.40
N LYS A 275 14.05 -0.35 5.31
CA LYS A 275 14.92 -1.54 5.28
C LYS A 275 14.76 -2.29 3.97
N VAL A 276 13.54 -2.59 3.56
CA VAL A 276 13.24 -3.35 2.33
C VAL A 276 13.81 -2.69 1.07
N ILE A 277 13.72 -1.36 0.94
CA ILE A 277 14.24 -0.66 -0.24
C ILE A 277 15.77 -0.50 -0.22
N GLN A 278 16.41 -0.61 0.95
CA GLN A 278 17.86 -0.51 1.10
C GLN A 278 18.57 -1.86 0.98
N ASP A 279 17.86 -2.98 1.23
CA ASP A 279 18.40 -4.31 1.06
C ASP A 279 18.63 -4.57 -0.44
N ILE A 280 19.89 -4.38 -0.87
CA ILE A 280 20.38 -4.82 -2.18
C ILE A 280 20.47 -6.35 -2.10
N PRO A 281 19.88 -7.13 -3.03
CA PRO A 281 20.08 -8.57 -3.06
C PRO A 281 21.57 -8.88 -3.05
N GLU A 282 22.02 -9.70 -2.10
CA GLU A 282 23.38 -10.24 -2.11
C GLU A 282 23.61 -10.96 -3.44
N GLY A 283 24.36 -10.35 -4.36
CA GLY A 283 24.70 -10.93 -5.67
C GLY A 283 24.91 -9.94 -6.82
N GLN A 284 24.53 -8.67 -6.68
CA GLN A 284 24.87 -7.62 -7.66
C GLN A 284 26.01 -6.73 -7.15
N THR A 285 27.18 -7.32 -6.98
CA THR A 285 28.42 -6.53 -6.91
C THR A 285 28.64 -5.95 -8.30
N THR A 286 28.45 -4.66 -8.44
CA THR A 286 28.86 -3.90 -9.62
C THR A 286 30.35 -4.13 -9.85
N ILE A 287 30.69 -4.98 -10.82
CA ILE A 287 32.04 -5.03 -11.37
C ILE A 287 32.20 -3.71 -12.11
N SER A 288 32.93 -2.76 -11.52
CA SER A 288 33.44 -1.58 -12.23
C SER A 288 34.33 -2.09 -13.35
N ARG A 289 33.90 -1.93 -14.59
CA ARG A 289 34.81 -2.06 -15.73
C ARG A 289 35.56 -0.73 -15.85
N ASP A 290 36.80 -0.76 -15.43
CA ASP A 290 37.80 0.23 -15.79
C ASP A 290 38.08 0.17 -17.31
#